data_6b902ed51871048a354f7464aa9e5bae
#
_entry.id   6b902ed51871048a354f7464aa9e5bae
#
_cell.length_a   1.000
_cell.length_b   1.000
_cell.length_c   1.000
_cell.angle_alpha   90.00
_cell.angle_beta   90.00
_cell.angle_gamma   90.00
#
_symmetry.space_group_name_H-M   'P 1'
#
loop_
_entity.id
_entity.type
_entity.pdbx_description
1 polymer ?
#
loop_
_entity_poly.entity_id
_entity_poly.type
_entity_poly.pdbx_seq_one_letter_code
_entity_poly.pdbx_strand_id
1 'polypeptide(L)'
;MRVKISHVSTFKVAFFDVDSMEVMWHGNYVKYLEMARCELLDKLGYNYIAMKKDGYAFPIVKLDVKYVRPAFFNDVIKVTTTLSECETFLKFHYLIENEKGEKLSEANTAQAVIEMKNLQTCFE
;
A
#
# COMPACT_ATOMS: atom_id res chain seq x y z
N MET A 1 12.31 16.81 -14.32
CA MET A 1 11.27 15.94 -14.88
C MET A 1 10.97 14.81 -13.90
N ARG A 2 9.72 14.66 -13.53
CA ARG A 2 9.34 13.58 -12.61
C ARG A 2 8.96 12.34 -13.39
N VAL A 3 9.57 11.22 -13.04
CA VAL A 3 9.21 9.93 -13.60
C VAL A 3 8.19 9.30 -12.65
N LYS A 4 7.01 8.99 -13.18
CA LYS A 4 6.01 8.26 -12.40
C LYS A 4 6.34 6.79 -12.42
N ILE A 5 6.54 6.22 -11.24
CA ILE A 5 6.80 4.80 -11.07
C ILE A 5 5.54 4.17 -10.52
N SER A 6 4.99 3.20 -11.24
CA SER A 6 3.77 2.53 -10.81
C SER A 6 3.82 1.04 -11.11
N HIS A 7 2.96 0.30 -10.43
CA HIS A 7 2.83 -1.14 -10.59
C HIS A 7 1.38 -1.53 -10.36
N VAL A 8 0.88 -2.46 -11.16
CA VAL A 8 -0.45 -3.00 -11.02
C VAL A 8 -0.37 -4.36 -10.35
N SER A 9 -1.03 -4.48 -9.19
CA SER A 9 -1.15 -5.74 -8.45
C SER A 9 -2.57 -6.24 -8.59
N THR A 10 -2.74 -7.56 -8.68
CA THR A 10 -4.05 -8.18 -8.78
C THR A 10 -4.23 -9.15 -7.62
N PHE A 11 -5.34 -9.02 -6.91
CA PHE A 11 -5.65 -9.87 -5.78
C PHE A 11 -7.08 -10.39 -5.88
N LYS A 12 -7.30 -11.56 -5.32
CA LYS A 12 -8.64 -12.12 -5.17
C LYS A 12 -9.05 -11.93 -3.72
N VAL A 13 -10.24 -11.37 -3.48
CA VAL A 13 -10.73 -11.14 -2.12
C VAL A 13 -10.96 -12.48 -1.43
N ALA A 14 -10.25 -12.72 -0.33
CA ALA A 14 -10.26 -13.98 0.40
C ALA A 14 -11.47 -14.08 1.31
N PHE A 15 -11.90 -15.31 1.58
CA PHE A 15 -13.05 -15.58 2.46
C PHE A 15 -12.88 -14.94 3.85
N PHE A 16 -11.68 -15.01 4.41
CA PHE A 16 -11.42 -14.47 5.75
C PHE A 16 -11.31 -12.93 5.78
N ASP A 17 -11.38 -12.27 4.63
CA ASP A 17 -11.34 -10.81 4.55
C ASP A 17 -12.73 -10.17 4.46
N VAL A 18 -13.78 -10.98 4.40
CA VAL A 18 -15.15 -10.47 4.28
C VAL A 18 -15.95 -10.71 5.58
N ASP A 19 -17.00 -9.92 5.73
CA ASP A 19 -17.92 -10.05 6.87
C ASP A 19 -19.04 -11.05 6.54
N SER A 20 -20.06 -11.13 7.43
CA SER A 20 -21.17 -12.04 7.27
C SER A 20 -22.03 -11.78 6.01
N MET A 21 -21.89 -10.61 5.40
CA MET A 21 -22.57 -10.24 4.15
C MET A 21 -21.70 -10.44 2.93
N GLU A 22 -20.54 -11.10 3.09
CA GLU A 22 -19.55 -11.34 2.05
C GLU A 22 -18.96 -10.06 1.46
N VAL A 23 -19.03 -8.96 2.20
CA VAL A 23 -18.43 -7.67 1.83
C VAL A 23 -17.10 -7.52 2.55
N MET A 24 -16.07 -7.12 1.80
CA MET A 24 -14.75 -6.91 2.40
C MET A 24 -14.83 -5.82 3.46
N TRP A 25 -14.44 -6.18 4.69
CA TRP A 25 -14.39 -5.23 5.79
C TRP A 25 -13.40 -4.11 5.48
N HIS A 26 -13.78 -2.87 5.74
CA HIS A 26 -13.00 -1.71 5.33
C HIS A 26 -11.56 -1.71 5.87
N GLY A 27 -11.31 -2.26 7.04
CA GLY A 27 -9.97 -2.36 7.59
C GLY A 27 -9.04 -3.28 6.81
N ASN A 28 -9.57 -4.24 6.08
CA ASN A 28 -8.77 -5.17 5.29
C ASN A 28 -8.20 -4.56 4.01
N TYR A 29 -8.72 -3.42 3.56
CA TYR A 29 -8.15 -2.72 2.41
C TYR A 29 -6.70 -2.35 2.66
N VAL A 30 -6.36 -1.97 3.90
CA VAL A 30 -4.99 -1.59 4.26
C VAL A 30 -4.01 -2.74 3.98
N LYS A 31 -4.42 -3.97 4.27
CA LYS A 31 -3.61 -5.15 3.99
C LYS A 31 -3.27 -5.27 2.50
N TYR A 32 -4.26 -5.08 1.64
CA TYR A 32 -4.04 -5.14 0.20
C TYR A 32 -3.18 -3.99 -0.31
N LEU A 33 -3.31 -2.81 0.31
CA LEU A 33 -2.44 -1.68 -0.01
C LEU A 33 -0.98 -1.99 0.35
N GLU A 34 -0.76 -2.59 1.51
CA GLU A 34 0.60 -2.97 1.93
C GLU A 34 1.20 -4.03 1.01
N MET A 35 0.41 -5.04 0.63
CA MET A 35 0.87 -6.06 -0.30
C MET A 35 1.23 -5.47 -1.66
N ALA A 36 0.41 -4.54 -2.16
CA ALA A 36 0.64 -3.88 -3.44
C ALA A 36 1.90 -3.00 -3.38
N ARG A 37 2.11 -2.29 -2.28
CA ARG A 37 3.31 -1.48 -2.10
C ARG A 37 4.56 -2.35 -2.07
N CYS A 38 4.51 -3.48 -1.39
CA CYS A 38 5.62 -4.42 -1.35
C CYS A 38 5.97 -4.94 -2.75
N GLU A 39 4.96 -5.24 -3.57
CA GLU A 39 5.20 -5.68 -4.94
C GLU A 39 5.91 -4.60 -5.77
N LEU A 40 5.49 -3.35 -5.62
CA LEU A 40 6.14 -2.24 -6.31
C LEU A 40 7.60 -2.10 -5.88
N LEU A 41 7.86 -2.16 -4.57
CA LEU A 41 9.22 -2.05 -4.04
C LEU A 41 10.11 -3.20 -4.49
N ASP A 42 9.57 -4.43 -4.54
CA ASP A 42 10.31 -5.58 -5.05
C ASP A 42 10.67 -5.38 -6.53
N LYS A 43 9.74 -4.86 -7.31
CA LYS A 43 9.98 -4.56 -8.71
C LYS A 43 11.09 -3.53 -8.89
N LEU A 44 11.19 -2.56 -8.00
CA LEU A 44 12.23 -1.55 -8.01
C LEU A 44 13.58 -2.06 -7.49
N GLY A 45 13.59 -3.24 -6.87
CA GLY A 45 14.81 -3.81 -6.30
C GLY A 45 15.21 -3.20 -4.97
N TYR A 46 14.32 -2.45 -4.33
CA TYR A 46 14.60 -1.85 -3.03
C TYR A 46 13.45 -2.12 -2.05
N ASN A 47 13.33 -3.37 -1.63
CA ASN A 47 12.30 -3.82 -0.69
C ASN A 47 12.70 -3.49 0.76
N TYR A 48 11.83 -3.84 1.69
CA TYR A 48 12.05 -3.54 3.11
C TYR A 48 13.26 -4.24 3.71
N ILE A 49 13.63 -5.39 3.17
CA ILE A 49 14.85 -6.10 3.60
C ILE A 49 16.08 -5.26 3.23
N ALA A 50 16.13 -4.73 2.00
CA ALA A 50 17.21 -3.88 1.55
C ALA A 50 17.27 -2.57 2.36
N MET A 51 16.11 -1.97 2.64
CA MET A 51 16.02 -0.75 3.45
C MET A 51 16.59 -0.97 4.84
N LYS A 52 16.21 -2.06 5.48
CA LYS A 52 16.71 -2.42 6.81
C LYS A 52 18.22 -2.66 6.78
N LYS A 53 18.70 -3.33 5.77
CA LYS A 53 20.13 -3.61 5.58
C LYS A 53 20.92 -2.31 5.44
N ASP A 54 20.35 -1.30 4.80
CA ASP A 54 20.97 0.02 4.64
C ASP A 54 20.85 0.87 5.91
N GLY A 55 20.17 0.38 6.93
CA GLY A 55 20.05 1.08 8.20
C GLY A 55 18.89 2.06 8.29
N TYR A 56 17.85 1.89 7.47
CA TYR A 56 16.69 2.78 7.45
C TYR A 56 15.41 2.04 7.81
N ALA A 57 14.49 2.76 8.43
CA ALA A 57 13.12 2.33 8.67
C ALA A 57 12.18 3.34 8.00
N PHE A 58 11.03 2.85 7.55
CA PHE A 58 10.06 3.66 6.81
C PHE A 58 8.67 3.50 7.44
N PRO A 59 8.46 4.00 8.67
CA PRO A 59 7.16 3.87 9.32
C PRO A 59 6.09 4.69 8.61
N ILE A 60 4.88 4.16 8.59
CA ILE A 60 3.72 4.89 8.06
C ILE A 60 3.39 6.00 9.06
N VAL A 61 3.37 7.24 8.59
CA VAL A 61 3.00 8.39 9.41
C VAL A 61 1.67 8.99 9.00
N LYS A 62 1.17 8.63 7.82
CA LYS A 62 -0.13 9.07 7.36
C LYS A 62 -0.74 8.01 6.43
N LEU A 63 -2.01 7.74 6.65
CA LEU A 63 -2.79 6.84 5.80
C LEU A 63 -4.18 7.45 5.65
N ASP A 64 -4.64 7.60 4.42
CA ASP A 64 -6.03 7.96 4.17
C ASP A 64 -6.61 7.04 3.10
N VAL A 65 -7.87 6.67 3.27
CA VAL A 65 -8.58 5.78 2.35
C VAL A 65 -9.95 6.36 2.11
N LYS A 66 -10.30 6.50 0.84
CA LYS A 66 -11.65 6.90 0.44
C LYS A 66 -12.34 5.69 -0.15
N TYR A 67 -13.44 5.27 0.47
CA TYR A 67 -14.23 4.11 0.02
C TYR A 67 -15.34 4.61 -0.90
N VAL A 68 -15.45 3.99 -2.07
CA VAL A 68 -16.43 4.38 -3.09
C VAL A 68 -17.45 3.27 -3.31
N ARG A 69 -16.98 2.03 -3.52
CA ARG A 69 -17.83 0.85 -3.72
C ARG A 69 -17.26 -0.32 -2.95
N PRO A 70 -18.11 -1.24 -2.46
CA PRO A 70 -17.62 -2.41 -1.74
C PRO A 70 -16.98 -3.43 -2.68
N ALA A 71 -16.01 -4.17 -2.15
CA ALA A 71 -15.50 -5.37 -2.78
C ALA A 71 -16.14 -6.57 -2.09
N PHE A 72 -16.39 -7.63 -2.84
CA PHE A 72 -17.07 -8.82 -2.35
C PHE A 72 -16.15 -10.04 -2.38
N PHE A 73 -16.52 -11.07 -1.64
CA PHE A 73 -15.80 -12.33 -1.66
C PHE A 73 -15.66 -12.84 -3.09
N ASN A 74 -14.48 -13.31 -3.42
CA ASN A 74 -14.08 -13.80 -4.74
C ASN A 74 -13.93 -12.74 -5.84
N ASP A 75 -14.20 -11.49 -5.56
CA ASP A 75 -13.89 -10.43 -6.51
C ASP A 75 -12.39 -10.39 -6.79
N VAL A 76 -12.05 -10.16 -8.04
CA VAL A 76 -10.68 -9.87 -8.43
C VAL A 76 -10.53 -8.36 -8.42
N ILE A 77 -9.63 -7.87 -7.57
CA ILE A 77 -9.36 -6.44 -7.45
C ILE A 77 -7.99 -6.11 -8.03
N LYS A 78 -7.92 -4.97 -8.66
CA LYS A 78 -6.70 -4.45 -9.27
C LYS A 78 -6.27 -3.22 -8.47
N VAL A 79 -5.05 -3.25 -7.95
CA VAL A 79 -4.50 -2.13 -7.20
C VAL A 79 -3.36 -1.52 -8.01
N THR A 80 -3.55 -0.28 -8.44
CA THR A 80 -2.50 0.47 -9.11
C THR A 80 -1.79 1.32 -8.08
N THR A 81 -0.55 0.99 -7.79
CA THR A 81 0.27 1.68 -6.80
C THR A 81 1.24 2.59 -7.54
N THR A 82 1.25 3.86 -7.19
CA THR A 82 2.12 4.86 -7.82
C THR A 82 2.96 5.54 -6.74
N LEU A 83 4.27 5.57 -6.97
CA LEU A 83 5.17 6.33 -6.11
C LEU A 83 5.01 7.81 -6.48
N SER A 84 4.45 8.61 -5.59
CA SER A 84 4.15 10.02 -5.86
C SER A 84 5.21 10.99 -5.38
N GLU A 85 5.97 10.61 -4.36
CA GLU A 85 7.08 11.43 -3.85
C GLU A 85 8.08 10.55 -3.13
N CYS A 86 9.37 10.86 -3.25
CA CYS A 86 10.44 10.13 -2.55
C CYS A 86 11.57 11.04 -2.07
N GLU A 87 11.27 12.30 -1.78
CA GLU A 87 12.28 13.24 -1.27
C GLU A 87 12.32 13.26 0.26
N THR A 88 11.38 14.00 0.89
CA THR A 88 11.30 14.10 2.34
C THR A 88 10.57 12.91 2.95
N PHE A 89 9.52 12.47 2.26
CA PHE A 89 8.71 11.32 2.64
C PHE A 89 8.62 10.38 1.46
N LEU A 90 8.36 9.12 1.75
CA LEU A 90 8.06 8.13 0.73
C LEU A 90 6.54 8.05 0.62
N LYS A 91 5.99 8.61 -0.44
CA LYS A 91 4.54 8.70 -0.62
C LYS A 91 4.06 7.83 -1.77
N PHE A 92 2.96 7.12 -1.52
CA PHE A 92 2.32 6.26 -2.51
C PHE A 92 0.86 6.63 -2.67
N HIS A 93 0.38 6.55 -3.89
CA HIS A 93 -1.03 6.64 -4.22
C HIS A 93 -1.51 5.27 -4.69
N TYR A 94 -2.72 4.89 -4.30
CA TYR A 94 -3.32 3.61 -4.64
C TYR A 94 -4.69 3.84 -5.26
N LEU A 95 -4.95 3.15 -6.36
CA LEU A 95 -6.28 3.10 -6.97
C LEU A 95 -6.71 1.65 -7.00
N ILE A 96 -7.85 1.34 -6.37
CA ILE A 96 -8.40 -0.01 -6.34
C ILE A 96 -9.62 -0.07 -7.23
N GLU A 97 -9.61 -0.99 -8.19
CA GLU A 97 -10.68 -1.18 -9.16
C GLU A 97 -11.11 -2.63 -9.20
N ASN A 98 -12.36 -2.88 -9.61
CA ASN A 98 -12.83 -4.24 -9.86
C ASN A 98 -12.53 -4.63 -11.31
N GLU A 99 -12.96 -5.85 -11.70
CA GLU A 99 -12.72 -6.36 -13.05
C GLU A 99 -13.43 -5.55 -14.14
N LYS A 100 -14.49 -4.82 -13.77
CA LYS A 100 -15.23 -3.97 -14.70
C LYS A 100 -14.59 -2.60 -14.87
N GLY A 101 -13.49 -2.33 -14.17
CA GLY A 101 -12.83 -1.03 -14.19
C GLY A 101 -13.50 0.01 -13.30
N GLU A 102 -14.45 -0.40 -12.46
CA GLU A 102 -15.12 0.51 -11.55
C GLU A 102 -14.23 0.79 -10.34
N LYS A 103 -14.13 2.06 -9.94
CA LYS A 103 -13.34 2.46 -8.79
C LYS A 103 -14.01 1.96 -7.51
N LEU A 104 -13.28 1.17 -6.73
CA LEU A 104 -13.73 0.68 -5.43
C LEU A 104 -13.23 1.59 -4.32
N SER A 105 -11.99 2.04 -4.43
CA SER A 105 -11.35 2.77 -3.36
C SER A 105 -10.15 3.54 -3.91
N GLU A 106 -9.77 4.59 -3.20
CA GLU A 106 -8.57 5.36 -3.50
C GLU A 106 -7.88 5.70 -2.18
N ALA A 107 -6.57 5.59 -2.14
CA ALA A 107 -5.83 5.76 -0.89
C ALA A 107 -4.49 6.44 -1.11
N ASN A 108 -3.95 6.99 -0.03
CA ASN A 108 -2.61 7.55 -0.01
C ASN A 108 -1.94 7.13 1.28
N THR A 109 -0.64 6.83 1.19
CA THR A 109 0.20 6.61 2.35
C THR A 109 1.41 7.51 2.29
N ALA A 110 1.90 7.91 3.46
CA ALA A 110 3.17 8.61 3.59
C ALA A 110 3.99 7.89 4.65
N GLN A 111 5.25 7.63 4.32
CA GLN A 111 6.19 6.99 5.23
C GLN A 111 7.32 7.98 5.51
N ALA A 112 7.70 8.11 6.79
CA ALA A 112 8.87 8.87 7.17
C ALA A 112 10.12 8.05 6.86
N VAL A 113 11.24 8.73 6.64
CA VAL A 113 12.54 8.07 6.46
C VAL A 113 13.32 8.28 7.75
N ILE A 114 13.58 7.20 8.48
CA ILE A 114 14.23 7.27 9.79
C ILE A 114 15.45 6.36 9.79
N GLU A 115 16.58 6.89 10.25
CA GLU A 115 17.75 6.06 10.47
C GLU A 115 17.49 5.16 11.68
N MET A 116 17.76 3.87 11.53
CA MET A 116 17.53 2.88 12.59
C MET A 116 18.27 3.25 13.88
N LYS A 117 19.43 3.87 13.76
CA LYS A 117 20.22 4.36 14.88
C LYS A 117 19.42 5.36 15.71
N ASN A 118 18.75 6.31 15.07
CA ASN A 118 17.94 7.33 15.75
C ASN A 118 16.70 6.73 16.38
N LEU A 119 16.06 5.77 15.68
CA LEU A 119 14.89 5.08 16.19
C LEU A 119 15.22 4.32 17.48
N GLN A 120 16.33 3.60 17.50
CA GLN A 120 16.78 2.87 18.66
C GLN A 120 17.01 3.81 19.85
N THR A 121 17.66 4.94 19.61
CA THR A 121 17.93 5.94 20.65
C THR A 121 16.63 6.48 21.25
N CYS A 122 15.60 6.67 20.46
CA CYS A 122 14.31 7.18 20.94
C CYS A 122 13.60 6.21 21.88
N PHE A 123 13.85 4.91 21.78
CA PHE A 123 13.16 3.89 22.56
C PHE A 123 13.99 3.33 23.70
N GLU A 124 15.17 3.83 23.88
CA GLU A 124 15.98 3.54 25.07
C GLU A 124 15.61 4.50 26.21
#